data_4af82bd9e4d15f8724f4115775e67dd4
#
_entry.id   4af82bd9e4d15f8724f4115775e67dd4
#
_cell.length_a   1.000
_cell.length_b   1.000
_cell.length_c   1.000
_cell.angle_alpha   90.00
_cell.angle_beta   90.00
_cell.angle_gamma   90.00
#
_symmetry.space_group_name_H-M   'P 1'
#
loop_
_entity.id
_entity.type
_entity.pdbx_description
1 polymer ?
#
loop_
_entity_poly.entity_id
_entity_poly.type
_entity_poly.pdbx_seq_one_letter_code
_entity_poly.pdbx_strand_id
1 'polypeptide(L)'
;GVLMVNTESIASNGHIDPRLWQLLFYGSAVMIWLASGAERRRIVWARRIIGIVILAALAFAYRSEGGAGLRPHWWGILGLIGWSYLVTALLYLVIRRRPAGFAAAIILLYLLYFADRTGQLAFLGPLSPWIGIASVLGSQPAITASGTLLSILLFSTDQPLAVRLRTIFLFALILGTIAVLLHSLSNLSPLFIYNKNAATPPWCLISSAWTALLFALI
;
A
#
# COMPACT_ATOMS: atom_id res chain seq x y z
N GLY A 1 -9.75 1.44 -1.11
CA GLY A 1 -8.92 2.66 -0.96
C GLY A 1 -9.55 3.86 -1.66
N VAL A 2 -9.46 3.98 -3.00
CA VAL A 2 -9.91 5.20 -3.73
C VAL A 2 -11.36 5.57 -3.42
N LEU A 3 -12.31 4.65 -3.54
CA LEU A 3 -13.72 4.93 -3.22
C LEU A 3 -13.90 5.36 -1.76
N MET A 4 -13.21 4.75 -0.82
CA MET A 4 -13.32 5.04 0.59
C MET A 4 -12.83 6.45 0.95
N VAL A 5 -11.74 6.91 0.35
CA VAL A 5 -11.23 8.28 0.59
C VAL A 5 -12.16 9.33 0.00
N ASN A 6 -12.81 9.03 -1.13
CA ASN A 6 -13.77 9.94 -1.74
C ASN A 6 -15.10 10.05 -0.96
N THR A 7 -15.38 9.17 0.02
CA THR A 7 -16.62 9.29 0.84
C THR A 7 -16.67 10.56 1.66
N GLU A 8 -15.52 11.14 2.02
CA GLU A 8 -15.44 12.36 2.85
C GLU A 8 -15.87 13.62 2.11
N SER A 9 -15.84 13.61 0.77
CA SER A 9 -16.15 14.76 -0.09
C SER A 9 -17.34 14.53 -1.01
N ILE A 10 -18.20 13.56 -0.70
CA ILE A 10 -19.37 13.26 -1.51
C ILE A 10 -20.42 14.39 -1.40
N ALA A 11 -20.97 14.82 -2.54
CA ALA A 11 -21.96 15.88 -2.56
C ALA A 11 -23.27 15.46 -1.87
N SER A 12 -23.70 16.24 -0.88
CA SER A 12 -24.98 16.05 -0.19
C SER A 12 -26.20 16.25 -1.12
N ASN A 13 -26.02 17.04 -2.19
CA ASN A 13 -27.05 17.33 -3.20
C ASN A 13 -26.88 16.46 -4.47
N GLY A 14 -26.14 15.35 -4.40
CA GLY A 14 -25.92 14.44 -5.51
C GLY A 14 -27.14 13.58 -5.83
N HIS A 15 -27.05 12.81 -6.94
CA HIS A 15 -28.14 11.90 -7.37
C HIS A 15 -28.39 10.73 -6.40
N ILE A 16 -27.45 10.46 -5.48
CA ILE A 16 -27.54 9.38 -4.49
C ILE A 16 -27.22 9.98 -3.13
N ASP A 17 -28.06 9.68 -2.14
CA ASP A 17 -27.80 10.05 -0.74
C ASP A 17 -26.43 9.50 -0.29
N PRO A 18 -25.57 10.32 0.36
CA PRO A 18 -24.24 9.91 0.79
C PRO A 18 -24.21 8.65 1.67
N ARG A 19 -25.24 8.49 2.53
CA ARG A 19 -25.34 7.33 3.41
C ARG A 19 -25.69 6.06 2.62
N LEU A 20 -26.59 6.19 1.66
CA LEU A 20 -26.95 5.08 0.76
C LEU A 20 -25.75 4.69 -0.11
N TRP A 21 -25.00 5.67 -0.62
CA TRP A 21 -23.78 5.43 -1.38
C TRP A 21 -22.75 4.66 -0.57
N GLN A 22 -22.50 5.06 0.69
CA GLN A 22 -21.59 4.36 1.60
C GLN A 22 -22.06 2.95 1.91
N LEU A 23 -23.36 2.75 2.19
CA LEU A 23 -23.93 1.44 2.47
C LEU A 23 -23.74 0.48 1.29
N LEU A 24 -24.06 0.95 0.08
CA LEU A 24 -23.87 0.16 -1.14
C LEU A 24 -22.40 -0.13 -1.42
N PHE A 25 -21.51 0.83 -1.16
CA PHE A 25 -20.07 0.64 -1.29
C PHE A 25 -19.56 -0.47 -0.36
N TYR A 26 -19.85 -0.38 0.95
CA TYR A 26 -19.41 -1.39 1.90
C TYR A 26 -20.06 -2.75 1.65
N GLY A 27 -21.36 -2.78 1.35
CA GLY A 27 -22.08 -4.01 1.00
C GLY A 27 -21.47 -4.70 -0.22
N SER A 28 -21.15 -3.94 -1.26
CA SER A 28 -20.48 -4.46 -2.46
C SER A 28 -19.08 -4.98 -2.19
N ALA A 29 -18.31 -4.29 -1.34
CA ALA A 29 -16.99 -4.76 -0.92
C ALA A 29 -17.10 -6.10 -0.18
N VAL A 30 -18.05 -6.23 0.76
CA VAL A 30 -18.31 -7.50 1.46
C VAL A 30 -18.71 -8.60 0.47
N MET A 31 -19.59 -8.32 -0.48
CA MET A 31 -20.00 -9.28 -1.51
C MET A 31 -18.82 -9.84 -2.32
N ILE A 32 -17.82 -9.00 -2.63
CA ILE A 32 -16.63 -9.41 -3.40
C ILE A 32 -15.68 -10.24 -2.53
N TRP A 33 -15.44 -9.82 -1.28
CA TRP A 33 -14.39 -10.39 -0.42
C TRP A 33 -14.88 -11.53 0.48
N LEU A 34 -16.20 -11.68 0.67
CA LEU A 34 -16.72 -12.73 1.53
C LEU A 34 -16.28 -14.11 0.99
N ALA A 35 -15.45 -14.79 1.77
CA ALA A 35 -15.05 -16.17 1.50
C ALA A 35 -16.08 -17.11 2.12
N SER A 36 -16.70 -17.95 1.29
CA SER A 36 -17.69 -18.93 1.72
C SER A 36 -17.23 -20.31 1.24
N GLY A 37 -16.73 -21.13 2.17
CA GLY A 37 -16.23 -22.47 1.85
C GLY A 37 -17.30 -23.47 1.42
N ALA A 38 -18.59 -23.20 1.72
CA ALA A 38 -19.73 -24.07 1.46
C ALA A 38 -20.56 -23.69 0.24
N GLU A 39 -20.30 -22.51 -0.37
CA GLU A 39 -21.10 -22.02 -1.51
C GLU A 39 -20.69 -22.65 -2.83
N ARG A 40 -21.71 -22.90 -3.70
CA ARG A 40 -21.45 -23.34 -5.07
C ARG A 40 -20.66 -22.26 -5.83
N ARG A 41 -19.62 -22.65 -6.57
CA ARG A 41 -18.74 -21.74 -7.32
C ARG A 41 -19.49 -20.72 -8.18
N ARG A 42 -20.64 -21.10 -8.77
CA ARG A 42 -21.48 -20.19 -9.57
C ARG A 42 -22.07 -19.06 -8.74
N ILE A 43 -22.52 -19.33 -7.51
CA ILE A 43 -23.08 -18.31 -6.61
C ILE A 43 -22.00 -17.32 -6.17
N VAL A 44 -20.80 -17.81 -5.85
CA VAL A 44 -19.65 -16.97 -5.49
C VAL A 44 -19.30 -16.01 -6.63
N TRP A 45 -19.25 -16.51 -7.87
CA TRP A 45 -18.94 -15.65 -9.02
C TRP A 45 -20.06 -14.65 -9.31
N ALA A 46 -21.34 -15.07 -9.26
CA ALA A 46 -22.48 -14.16 -9.44
C ALA A 46 -22.45 -13.03 -8.42
N ARG A 47 -22.24 -13.34 -7.14
CA ARG A 47 -22.11 -12.36 -6.05
C ARG A 47 -20.96 -11.38 -6.31
N ARG A 48 -19.79 -11.86 -6.71
CA ARG A 48 -18.63 -11.01 -7.02
C ARG A 48 -18.90 -10.10 -8.21
N ILE A 49 -19.51 -10.61 -9.27
CA ILE A 49 -19.86 -9.81 -10.45
C ILE A 49 -20.86 -8.71 -10.07
N ILE A 50 -21.91 -9.03 -9.30
CA ILE A 50 -22.87 -8.04 -8.82
C ILE A 50 -22.17 -6.96 -8.00
N GLY A 51 -21.30 -7.35 -7.05
CA GLY A 51 -20.53 -6.39 -6.25
C GLY A 51 -19.64 -5.49 -7.11
N ILE A 52 -18.96 -6.04 -8.11
CA ILE A 52 -18.12 -5.26 -9.04
C ILE A 52 -18.98 -4.28 -9.86
N VAL A 53 -20.11 -4.72 -10.37
CA VAL A 53 -21.03 -3.87 -11.15
C VAL A 53 -21.55 -2.71 -10.30
N ILE A 54 -21.96 -2.98 -9.05
CA ILE A 54 -22.40 -1.93 -8.13
C ILE A 54 -21.26 -0.94 -7.85
N LEU A 55 -20.03 -1.42 -7.56
CA LEU A 55 -18.88 -0.54 -7.33
C LEU A 55 -18.58 0.32 -8.57
N ALA A 56 -18.65 -0.24 -9.76
CA ALA A 56 -18.46 0.51 -11.00
C ALA A 56 -19.56 1.58 -11.18
N ALA A 57 -20.83 1.22 -10.97
CA ALA A 57 -21.94 2.18 -11.03
C ALA A 57 -21.78 3.31 -10.02
N LEU A 58 -21.40 3.00 -8.78
CA LEU A 58 -21.13 4.00 -7.74
C LEU A 58 -19.95 4.91 -8.10
N ALA A 59 -18.91 4.38 -8.74
CA ALA A 59 -17.78 5.17 -9.21
C ALA A 59 -18.18 6.15 -10.31
N PHE A 60 -19.01 5.74 -11.27
CA PHE A 60 -19.53 6.61 -12.32
C PHE A 60 -20.54 7.64 -11.81
N ALA A 61 -21.38 7.27 -10.85
CA ALA A 61 -22.38 8.14 -10.26
C ALA A 61 -21.80 9.13 -9.24
N TYR A 62 -20.56 8.92 -8.78
CA TYR A 62 -19.91 9.77 -7.78
C TYR A 62 -19.79 11.22 -8.28
N ARG A 63 -20.13 12.18 -7.39
CA ARG A 63 -19.86 13.60 -7.55
C ARG A 63 -19.41 14.16 -6.20
N SER A 64 -18.33 14.93 -6.20
CA SER A 64 -17.89 15.69 -5.04
C SER A 64 -18.72 16.96 -4.85
N GLU A 65 -18.60 17.61 -3.70
CA GLU A 65 -19.26 18.91 -3.42
C GLU A 65 -18.92 19.98 -4.48
N GLY A 66 -17.75 19.91 -5.11
CA GLY A 66 -17.37 20.75 -6.24
C GLY A 66 -17.79 20.25 -7.61
N GLY A 67 -18.68 19.23 -7.72
CA GLY A 67 -19.15 18.66 -8.98
C GLY A 67 -18.14 17.77 -9.71
N ALA A 68 -16.93 17.59 -9.16
CA ALA A 68 -15.91 16.76 -9.77
C ALA A 68 -16.24 15.26 -9.61
N GLY A 69 -15.83 14.46 -10.59
CA GLY A 69 -15.88 13.01 -10.52
C GLY A 69 -14.86 12.44 -9.52
N LEU A 70 -14.82 11.14 -9.46
CA LEU A 70 -13.92 10.39 -8.60
C LEU A 70 -12.45 10.76 -8.89
N ARG A 71 -11.70 11.11 -7.85
CA ARG A 71 -10.29 11.47 -7.96
C ARG A 71 -9.44 10.52 -7.12
N PRO A 72 -8.26 10.14 -7.59
CA PRO A 72 -7.30 9.46 -6.73
C PRO A 72 -6.79 10.46 -5.69
N HIS A 73 -7.18 10.26 -4.43
CA HIS A 73 -6.62 11.02 -3.31
C HIS A 73 -5.38 10.29 -2.81
N TRP A 74 -4.22 10.71 -3.31
CA TRP A 74 -2.93 10.08 -2.99
C TRP A 74 -2.46 10.38 -1.57
N TRP A 75 -2.88 11.49 -1.02
CA TRP A 75 -2.49 12.00 0.30
C TRP A 75 -3.29 11.41 1.46
N GLY A 76 -4.38 10.72 1.21
CA GLY A 76 -5.16 10.04 2.25
C GLY A 76 -4.51 8.72 2.67
N ILE A 77 -4.49 8.44 3.98
CA ILE A 77 -3.84 7.21 4.52
C ILE A 77 -4.37 5.93 3.87
N LEU A 78 -5.67 5.87 3.63
CA LEU A 78 -6.33 4.73 3.00
C LEU A 78 -6.00 4.60 1.51
N GLY A 79 -5.85 5.73 0.83
CA GLY A 79 -5.37 5.76 -0.54
C GLY A 79 -3.95 5.23 -0.66
N LEU A 80 -3.04 5.70 0.19
CA LEU A 80 -1.65 5.24 0.25
C LEU A 80 -1.54 3.74 0.54
N ILE A 81 -2.33 3.21 1.47
CA ILE A 81 -2.37 1.77 1.76
C ILE A 81 -2.84 0.99 0.53
N GLY A 82 -3.92 1.43 -0.12
CA GLY A 82 -4.46 0.77 -1.31
C GLY A 82 -3.45 0.73 -2.47
N TRP A 83 -2.74 1.84 -2.70
CA TRP A 83 -1.71 1.91 -3.74
C TRP A 83 -0.48 1.09 -3.39
N SER A 84 -0.02 1.12 -2.15
CA SER A 84 1.10 0.29 -1.68
C SER A 84 0.80 -1.19 -1.88
N TYR A 85 -0.42 -1.61 -1.57
CA TYR A 85 -0.88 -2.98 -1.82
C TYR A 85 -0.89 -3.31 -3.32
N LEU A 86 -1.45 -2.43 -4.16
CA LEU A 86 -1.53 -2.63 -5.61
C LEU A 86 -0.13 -2.78 -6.23
N VAL A 87 0.78 -1.84 -5.94
CA VAL A 87 2.16 -1.89 -6.45
C VAL A 87 2.86 -3.17 -6.01
N THR A 88 2.75 -3.53 -4.72
CA THR A 88 3.36 -4.76 -4.20
C THR A 88 2.73 -6.02 -4.80
N ALA A 89 1.42 -6.03 -5.02
CA ALA A 89 0.75 -7.16 -5.68
C ALA A 89 1.22 -7.34 -7.12
N LEU A 90 1.38 -6.25 -7.87
CA LEU A 90 1.94 -6.28 -9.23
C LEU A 90 3.39 -6.78 -9.22
N LEU A 91 4.22 -6.30 -8.30
CA LEU A 91 5.57 -6.82 -8.10
C LEU A 91 5.56 -8.32 -7.81
N TYR A 92 4.62 -8.78 -6.97
CA TYR A 92 4.50 -10.20 -6.64
C TYR A 92 4.13 -11.05 -7.86
N LEU A 93 3.28 -10.56 -8.75
CA LEU A 93 2.94 -11.29 -9.99
C LEU A 93 4.16 -11.51 -10.89
N VAL A 94 5.09 -10.56 -10.91
CA VAL A 94 6.33 -10.62 -11.72
C VAL A 94 7.42 -11.41 -10.99
N ILE A 95 7.72 -11.04 -9.76
CA ILE A 95 8.86 -11.57 -8.98
C ILE A 95 8.51 -12.94 -8.38
N ARG A 96 7.23 -13.14 -8.05
CA ARG A 96 6.72 -14.34 -7.37
C ARG A 96 7.42 -14.54 -6.00
N ARG A 97 7.75 -15.80 -5.66
CA ARG A 97 8.37 -16.17 -4.37
C ARG A 97 9.89 -16.06 -4.37
N ARG A 98 10.50 -15.10 -5.07
CA ARG A 98 11.96 -14.92 -5.13
C ARG A 98 12.42 -13.88 -4.11
N PRO A 99 13.07 -14.26 -2.98
CA PRO A 99 13.45 -13.29 -1.94
C PRO A 99 14.41 -12.21 -2.45
N ALA A 100 15.42 -12.60 -3.24
CA ALA A 100 16.38 -11.67 -3.83
C ALA A 100 15.71 -10.65 -4.76
N GLY A 101 14.67 -11.07 -5.51
CA GLY A 101 13.90 -10.17 -6.36
C GLY A 101 13.13 -9.13 -5.54
N PHE A 102 12.51 -9.53 -4.41
CA PHE A 102 11.86 -8.58 -3.51
C PHE A 102 12.85 -7.65 -2.81
N ALA A 103 14.01 -8.14 -2.39
CA ALA A 103 15.05 -7.29 -1.83
C ALA A 103 15.52 -6.24 -2.84
N ALA A 104 15.76 -6.63 -4.09
CA ALA A 104 16.09 -5.70 -5.17
C ALA A 104 14.96 -4.70 -5.44
N ALA A 105 13.70 -5.14 -5.46
CA ALA A 105 12.55 -4.27 -5.63
C ALA A 105 12.44 -3.21 -4.51
N ILE A 106 12.66 -3.58 -3.25
CA ILE A 106 12.65 -2.65 -2.12
C ILE A 106 13.73 -1.58 -2.30
N ILE A 107 14.95 -1.98 -2.69
CA ILE A 107 16.04 -1.03 -2.98
C ILE A 107 15.63 -0.08 -4.11
N LEU A 108 15.10 -0.60 -5.22
CA LEU A 108 14.65 0.21 -6.35
C LEU A 108 13.53 1.19 -5.97
N LEU A 109 12.59 0.79 -5.11
CA LEU A 109 11.52 1.65 -4.62
C LEU A 109 12.09 2.81 -3.78
N TYR A 110 13.09 2.57 -2.93
CA TYR A 110 13.76 3.65 -2.20
C TYR A 110 14.61 4.52 -3.12
N LEU A 111 15.30 3.96 -4.11
CA LEU A 111 16.02 4.74 -5.12
C LEU A 111 15.06 5.62 -5.92
N LEU A 112 13.87 5.13 -6.26
CA LEU A 112 12.83 5.92 -6.91
C LEU A 112 12.39 7.09 -6.04
N TYR A 113 12.22 6.87 -4.72
CA TYR A 113 11.93 7.93 -3.77
C TYR A 113 13.01 9.02 -3.79
N PHE A 114 14.28 8.64 -3.67
CA PHE A 114 15.39 9.60 -3.69
C PHE A 114 15.48 10.32 -5.01
N ALA A 115 15.36 9.61 -6.14
CA ALA A 115 15.44 10.21 -7.47
C ALA A 115 14.35 11.28 -7.68
N ASP A 116 13.12 11.04 -7.22
CA ASP A 116 12.04 12.03 -7.31
C ASP A 116 12.32 13.23 -6.39
N ARG A 117 12.72 13.00 -5.15
CA ARG A 117 12.97 14.06 -4.18
C ARG A 117 14.21 14.91 -4.48
N THR A 118 15.17 14.38 -5.22
CA THR A 118 16.37 15.12 -5.69
C THR A 118 16.18 15.75 -7.06
N GLY A 119 14.98 15.65 -7.65
CA GLY A 119 14.66 16.27 -8.94
C GLY A 119 15.16 15.50 -10.17
N GLN A 120 15.75 14.31 -9.99
CA GLN A 120 16.23 13.49 -11.13
C GLN A 120 15.08 13.00 -12.02
N LEU A 121 13.85 12.99 -11.50
CA LEU A 121 12.65 12.61 -12.23
C LEU A 121 11.80 13.82 -12.65
N ALA A 122 12.38 15.02 -12.72
CA ALA A 122 11.66 16.24 -13.10
C ALA A 122 10.99 16.16 -14.49
N PHE A 123 11.53 15.32 -15.39
CA PHE A 123 10.90 15.04 -16.69
C PHE A 123 9.53 14.34 -16.59
N LEU A 124 9.23 13.71 -15.46
CA LEU A 124 7.90 13.13 -15.13
C LEU A 124 6.97 14.15 -14.46
N GLY A 125 7.39 15.41 -14.34
CA GLY A 125 6.61 16.48 -13.71
C GLY A 125 5.15 16.57 -14.16
N PRO A 126 4.82 16.37 -15.47
CA PRO A 126 3.43 16.33 -15.92
C PRO A 126 2.57 15.23 -15.27
N LEU A 127 3.17 14.16 -14.75
CA LEU A 127 2.48 13.07 -14.04
C LEU A 127 2.35 13.36 -12.54
N SER A 128 3.16 14.25 -11.99
CA SER A 128 3.18 14.55 -10.54
C SER A 128 1.84 14.96 -9.95
N PRO A 129 0.95 15.73 -10.63
CA PRO A 129 -0.38 16.02 -10.11
C PRO A 129 -1.29 14.78 -9.99
N TRP A 130 -0.97 13.73 -10.74
CA TRP A 130 -1.75 12.50 -10.79
C TRP A 130 -1.17 11.38 -9.93
N ILE A 131 0.16 11.34 -9.81
CA ILE A 131 0.87 10.26 -9.11
C ILE A 131 2.02 10.87 -8.30
N GLY A 132 1.94 10.77 -6.98
CA GLY A 132 3.05 11.13 -6.10
C GLY A 132 4.16 10.08 -6.16
N ILE A 133 5.12 10.23 -7.08
CA ILE A 133 6.13 9.21 -7.40
C ILE A 133 6.89 8.79 -6.14
N ALA A 134 7.43 9.75 -5.38
CA ALA A 134 8.23 9.47 -4.20
C ALA A 134 7.50 8.62 -3.15
N SER A 135 6.29 9.03 -2.76
CA SER A 135 5.56 8.38 -1.69
C SER A 135 4.69 7.23 -2.19
N VAL A 136 3.96 7.43 -3.29
CA VAL A 136 2.94 6.48 -3.77
C VAL A 136 3.56 5.29 -4.50
N LEU A 137 4.59 5.53 -5.33
CA LEU A 137 5.29 4.48 -6.07
C LEU A 137 6.61 4.05 -5.41
N GLY A 138 7.15 4.85 -4.49
CA GLY A 138 8.45 4.63 -3.85
C GLY A 138 8.31 4.07 -2.43
N SER A 139 8.41 4.94 -1.44
CA SER A 139 8.62 4.54 -0.05
C SER A 139 7.45 3.80 0.61
N GLN A 140 6.20 4.13 0.30
CA GLN A 140 5.04 3.42 0.89
C GLN A 140 4.93 1.97 0.39
N PRO A 141 5.04 1.67 -0.92
CA PRO A 141 5.12 0.30 -1.39
C PRO A 141 6.32 -0.48 -0.84
N ALA A 142 7.44 0.19 -0.54
CA ALA A 142 8.60 -0.46 0.06
C ALA A 142 8.29 -1.07 1.44
N ILE A 143 7.42 -0.44 2.25
CA ILE A 143 6.95 -1.01 3.53
C ILE A 143 6.18 -2.32 3.28
N THR A 144 5.22 -2.29 2.35
CA THR A 144 4.40 -3.47 2.03
C THR A 144 5.24 -4.58 1.39
N ALA A 145 6.18 -4.23 0.51
CA ALA A 145 7.13 -5.15 -0.09
C ALA A 145 8.06 -5.79 0.96
N SER A 146 8.46 -5.03 2.00
CA SER A 146 9.25 -5.56 3.13
C SER A 146 8.46 -6.63 3.90
N GLY A 147 7.17 -6.39 4.17
CA GLY A 147 6.29 -7.40 4.77
C GLY A 147 6.10 -8.64 3.89
N THR A 148 6.00 -8.45 2.57
CA THR A 148 5.91 -9.55 1.62
C THR A 148 7.22 -10.35 1.58
N LEU A 149 8.37 -9.69 1.59
CA LEU A 149 9.68 -10.36 1.66
C LEU A 149 9.80 -11.18 2.94
N LEU A 150 9.44 -10.62 4.10
CA LEU A 150 9.45 -11.35 5.36
C LEU A 150 8.54 -12.58 5.29
N SER A 151 7.31 -12.43 4.76
CA SER A 151 6.39 -13.56 4.57
C SER A 151 6.97 -14.66 3.69
N ILE A 152 7.65 -14.30 2.60
CA ILE A 152 8.32 -15.27 1.72
C ILE A 152 9.43 -16.01 2.50
N LEU A 153 10.24 -15.30 3.28
CA LEU A 153 11.31 -15.91 4.08
C LEU A 153 10.78 -16.86 5.15
N LEU A 154 9.62 -16.57 5.76
CA LEU A 154 9.05 -17.37 6.83
C LEU A 154 8.24 -18.57 6.37
N PHE A 155 7.54 -18.44 5.22
CA PHE A 155 6.52 -19.41 4.81
C PHE A 155 6.82 -20.12 3.50
N SER A 156 7.99 -19.90 2.88
CA SER A 156 8.39 -20.62 1.66
C SER A 156 8.77 -22.07 1.93
N THR A 157 9.21 -22.39 3.12
CA THR A 157 9.61 -23.72 3.56
C THR A 157 9.07 -23.98 4.97
N ASP A 158 8.85 -25.25 5.28
CA ASP A 158 8.43 -25.62 6.63
C ASP A 158 9.64 -25.55 7.56
N GLN A 159 9.69 -24.51 8.39
CA GLN A 159 10.81 -24.21 9.27
C GLN A 159 10.37 -24.28 10.74
N PRO A 160 11.25 -24.79 11.64
CA PRO A 160 11.00 -24.76 13.06
C PRO A 160 10.87 -23.32 13.59
N LEU A 161 10.08 -23.13 14.65
CA LEU A 161 9.80 -21.81 15.24
C LEU A 161 11.08 -21.02 15.56
N ALA A 162 12.09 -21.68 16.10
CA ALA A 162 13.38 -21.02 16.42
C ALA A 162 14.05 -20.38 15.19
N VAL A 163 13.98 -21.03 14.03
CA VAL A 163 14.53 -20.49 12.78
C VAL A 163 13.68 -19.32 12.28
N ARG A 164 12.35 -19.41 12.37
CA ARG A 164 11.46 -18.30 12.02
C ARG A 164 11.71 -17.07 12.89
N LEU A 165 11.80 -17.24 14.21
CA LEU A 165 12.11 -16.15 15.13
C LEU A 165 13.47 -15.52 14.83
N ARG A 166 14.51 -16.34 14.61
CA ARG A 166 15.83 -15.83 14.21
C ARG A 166 15.75 -15.02 12.90
N THR A 167 14.98 -15.47 11.91
CA THR A 167 14.79 -14.76 10.65
C THR A 167 14.12 -13.42 10.87
N ILE A 168 13.07 -13.36 11.71
CA ILE A 168 12.38 -12.10 12.05
C ILE A 168 13.35 -11.12 12.71
N PHE A 169 14.10 -11.57 13.73
CA PHE A 169 15.06 -10.71 14.45
C PHE A 169 16.18 -10.21 13.53
N LEU A 170 16.76 -11.06 12.68
CA LEU A 170 17.77 -10.64 11.73
C LEU A 170 17.22 -9.65 10.69
N PHE A 171 16.02 -9.91 10.19
CA PHE A 171 15.33 -9.00 9.27
C PHE A 171 15.10 -7.63 9.90
N ALA A 172 14.56 -7.59 11.11
CA ALA A 172 14.32 -6.36 11.84
C ALA A 172 15.64 -5.63 12.16
N LEU A 173 16.69 -6.36 12.56
CA LEU A 173 17.99 -5.81 12.82
C LEU A 173 18.60 -5.14 11.59
N ILE A 174 18.54 -5.81 10.42
CA ILE A 174 19.04 -5.26 9.16
C ILE A 174 18.30 -3.96 8.80
N LEU A 175 16.96 -3.99 8.80
CA LEU A 175 16.18 -2.80 8.46
C LEU A 175 16.39 -1.67 9.46
N GLY A 176 16.42 -1.99 10.76
CA GLY A 176 16.66 -1.01 11.82
C GLY A 176 18.06 -0.38 11.73
N THR A 177 19.08 -1.19 11.46
CA THR A 177 20.45 -0.69 11.27
C THR A 177 20.54 0.25 10.07
N ILE A 178 19.96 -0.13 8.92
CA ILE A 178 19.95 0.74 7.75
C ILE A 178 19.17 2.03 8.04
N ALA A 179 18.05 1.96 8.78
CA ALA A 179 17.28 3.13 9.16
C ALA A 179 18.11 4.11 10.02
N VAL A 180 18.84 3.60 11.02
CA VAL A 180 19.72 4.40 11.89
C VAL A 180 20.89 4.99 11.11
N LEU A 181 21.54 4.20 10.25
CA LEU A 181 22.62 4.68 9.39
C LEU A 181 22.16 5.79 8.45
N LEU A 182 20.99 5.65 7.82
CA LEU A 182 20.43 6.74 7.01
C LEU A 182 20.08 7.95 7.86
N HIS A 183 19.52 7.77 9.05
CA HIS A 183 19.19 8.87 9.95
C HIS A 183 20.42 9.61 10.46
N SER A 184 21.55 8.95 10.63
CA SER A 184 22.82 9.63 11.00
C SER A 184 23.28 10.65 9.96
N LEU A 185 22.78 10.56 8.73
CA LEU A 185 23.01 11.52 7.64
C LEU A 185 22.00 12.68 7.64
N SER A 186 21.15 12.81 8.66
CA SER A 186 20.09 13.83 8.74
C SER A 186 20.60 15.28 8.62
N ASN A 187 21.85 15.52 9.02
CA ASN A 187 22.50 16.82 8.88
C ASN A 187 22.81 17.18 7.41
N LEU A 188 22.88 16.20 6.51
CA LEU A 188 23.19 16.40 5.10
C LEU A 188 21.92 16.71 4.28
N SER A 189 20.78 16.13 4.66
CA SER A 189 19.52 16.36 3.96
C SER A 189 18.30 16.00 4.83
N PRO A 190 17.20 16.77 4.72
CA PRO A 190 15.92 16.44 5.35
C PRO A 190 15.35 15.07 4.93
N LEU A 191 15.82 14.50 3.82
CA LEU A 191 15.39 13.19 3.33
C LEU A 191 15.80 12.03 4.27
N PHE A 192 16.79 12.28 5.12
CA PHE A 192 17.32 11.30 6.08
C PHE A 192 16.75 11.46 7.51
N ILE A 193 15.82 12.39 7.73
CA ILE A 193 15.11 12.52 9.00
C ILE A 193 13.98 11.50 9.10
N TYR A 194 13.68 10.98 10.28
CA TYR A 194 12.46 10.20 10.53
C TYR A 194 11.23 11.10 10.35
N ASN A 195 10.55 11.01 9.22
CA ASN A 195 9.37 11.81 8.93
C ASN A 195 8.26 10.95 8.32
N LYS A 196 7.21 10.72 9.11
CA LYS A 196 6.01 9.97 8.70
C LYS A 196 5.30 10.63 7.53
N ASN A 197 5.11 11.95 7.60
CA ASN A 197 4.30 12.67 6.62
C ASN A 197 4.97 12.73 5.25
N ALA A 198 6.31 12.81 5.22
CA ALA A 198 7.09 12.74 4.01
C ALA A 198 7.39 11.29 3.58
N ALA A 199 7.01 10.29 4.40
CA ALA A 199 7.31 8.88 4.19
C ALA A 199 8.79 8.64 3.85
N THR A 200 9.69 9.28 4.61
CA THR A 200 11.14 9.18 4.37
C THR A 200 11.64 7.74 4.52
N PRO A 201 12.63 7.31 3.74
CA PRO A 201 13.17 5.95 3.81
C PRO A 201 13.59 5.52 5.21
N PRO A 202 14.29 6.34 6.05
CA PRO A 202 14.61 5.94 7.43
C PRO A 202 13.36 5.64 8.25
N TRP A 203 12.31 6.47 8.11
CA TRP A 203 11.05 6.24 8.81
C TRP A 203 10.36 4.96 8.35
N CYS A 204 10.31 4.70 7.05
CA CYS A 204 9.71 3.49 6.50
C CYS A 204 10.45 2.23 6.94
N LEU A 205 11.77 2.25 6.93
CA LEU A 205 12.63 1.14 7.36
C LEU A 205 12.47 0.84 8.85
N ILE A 206 12.52 1.88 9.72
CA ILE A 206 12.36 1.66 11.16
C ILE A 206 10.95 1.17 11.50
N SER A 207 9.92 1.67 10.82
CA SER A 207 8.54 1.19 10.98
C SER A 207 8.40 -0.26 10.57
N SER A 208 9.03 -0.68 9.47
CA SER A 208 9.05 -2.07 9.02
C SER A 208 9.78 -2.98 10.00
N ALA A 209 10.90 -2.49 10.59
CA ALA A 209 11.65 -3.22 11.62
C ALA A 209 10.79 -3.46 12.88
N TRP A 210 10.14 -2.43 13.39
CA TRP A 210 9.25 -2.54 14.54
C TRP A 210 8.05 -3.46 14.25
N THR A 211 7.46 -3.35 13.07
CA THR A 211 6.36 -4.24 12.67
C THR A 211 6.79 -5.71 12.63
N ALA A 212 8.00 -5.98 12.12
CA ALA A 212 8.55 -7.34 12.13
C ALA A 212 8.75 -7.86 13.56
N LEU A 213 9.29 -7.04 14.49
CA LEU A 213 9.45 -7.43 15.89
C LEU A 213 8.11 -7.69 16.59
N LEU A 214 7.11 -6.82 16.34
CA LEU A 214 5.76 -7.03 16.88
C LEU A 214 5.12 -8.32 16.34
N PHE A 215 5.37 -8.67 15.09
CA PHE A 215 4.91 -9.92 14.52
C PHE A 215 5.51 -11.16 15.20
N ALA A 216 6.71 -11.05 15.78
CA ALA A 216 7.32 -12.14 16.53
C ALA A 216 6.63 -12.43 17.88
N LEU A 217 5.75 -11.52 18.35
CA LEU A 217 5.01 -11.67 19.62
C LEU A 217 3.66 -12.38 19.44
N ILE A 218 3.21 -12.55 18.21
CA ILE A 218 1.95 -13.20 17.83
C ILE A 218 2.21 -14.64 17.39
#